data_a5d28b3dbe77d87afbeb2e94fd4ccde3
#
_entry.id   a5d28b3dbe77d87afbeb2e94fd4ccde3
#
_cell.length_a   1.000
_cell.length_b   1.000
_cell.length_c   1.000
_cell.angle_alpha   90.00
_cell.angle_beta   90.00
_cell.angle_gamma   90.00
#
_symmetry.space_group_name_H-M   'P 1'
#
loop_
_entity.id
_entity.type
_entity.pdbx_description
1 polymer ?
#
loop_
_entity_poly.entity_id
_entity_poly.type
_entity_poly.pdbx_seq_one_letter_code
_entity_poly.pdbx_strand_id
1 'polypeptide(L)'
;AQMAYCCLCLVTDYDCWMDDPAQHVSVDKFFATYQGTLEKAQNVLSALLQGPLRPTSDNIRHALEGAVLTPDEALTPEQQNWLGVLRR
;
A
#
# COMPACT_ATOMS: atom_id res chain seq x y z
N ALA A 1 -10.61 -2.62 -6.93
CA ALA A 1 -11.18 -1.37 -6.45
C ALA A 1 -10.41 -0.19 -7.04
N GLN A 2 -11.10 0.88 -7.38
CA GLN A 2 -10.50 2.10 -7.93
C GLN A 2 -9.99 3.01 -6.80
N MET A 3 -9.05 2.48 -6.01
CA MET A 3 -8.50 3.16 -4.82
C MET A 3 -7.00 3.41 -4.99
N ALA A 4 -6.55 4.60 -4.58
CA ALA A 4 -5.14 4.86 -4.41
C ALA A 4 -4.61 4.04 -3.23
N TYR A 5 -3.57 3.26 -3.47
CA TYR A 5 -2.95 2.43 -2.45
C TYR A 5 -1.45 2.72 -2.36
N CYS A 6 -0.94 2.81 -1.16
CA CYS A 6 0.47 2.93 -0.89
C CYS A 6 0.82 2.09 0.34
N CYS A 7 1.93 1.36 0.30
CA CYS A 7 2.44 0.60 1.42
C CYS A 7 3.72 1.25 1.93
N LEU A 8 3.77 1.53 3.24
CA LEU A 8 4.95 2.02 3.91
C LEU A 8 5.62 0.84 4.62
N CYS A 9 6.78 0.42 4.12
CA CYS A 9 7.54 -0.69 4.67
C CYS A 9 8.63 -0.19 5.62
N LEU A 10 8.77 -0.86 6.76
CA LEU A 10 9.83 -0.60 7.73
C LEU A 10 11.02 -1.51 7.44
N VAL A 11 12.16 -0.91 7.11
CA VAL A 11 13.41 -1.65 6.88
C VAL A 11 14.12 -1.81 8.22
N THR A 12 14.46 -3.04 8.58
CA THR A 12 15.05 -3.40 9.88
C THR A 12 16.50 -3.87 9.78
N ASP A 13 16.93 -4.30 8.59
CA ASP A 13 18.29 -4.80 8.35
C ASP A 13 18.70 -4.60 6.89
N TYR A 14 19.94 -4.98 6.58
CA TYR A 14 20.53 -4.91 5.24
C TYR A 14 20.41 -6.22 4.46
N ASP A 15 19.80 -7.24 5.07
CA ASP A 15 19.63 -8.56 4.50
C ASP A 15 20.93 -9.20 3.99
N CYS A 16 20.84 -10.09 3.01
CA CYS A 16 21.93 -10.93 2.53
C CYS A 16 23.02 -10.20 1.73
N TRP A 17 22.87 -8.94 1.37
CA TRP A 17 23.90 -8.20 0.64
C TRP A 17 25.00 -7.58 1.53
N MET A 18 24.86 -7.66 2.87
CA MET A 18 25.84 -7.19 3.83
C MET A 18 26.75 -8.34 4.25
N ASP A 19 27.98 -8.37 3.73
CA ASP A 19 28.95 -9.44 3.98
C ASP A 19 29.65 -9.33 5.34
N ASP A 20 29.61 -8.15 6.02
CA ASP A 20 30.26 -7.94 7.30
C ASP A 20 29.48 -8.64 8.44
N PRO A 21 30.04 -9.68 9.09
CA PRO A 21 29.38 -10.39 10.18
C PRO A 21 29.02 -9.49 11.38
N ALA A 22 29.77 -8.38 11.60
CA ALA A 22 29.46 -7.42 12.65
C ALA A 22 28.17 -6.64 12.41
N GLN A 23 27.70 -6.59 11.16
CA GLN A 23 26.48 -5.93 10.74
C GLN A 23 25.28 -6.89 10.66
N HIS A 24 25.52 -8.20 10.87
CA HIS A 24 24.44 -9.18 10.87
C HIS A 24 23.40 -8.87 11.95
N VAL A 25 22.16 -9.20 11.63
CA VAL A 25 21.01 -8.95 12.49
C VAL A 25 21.15 -9.74 13.80
N SER A 26 21.01 -9.04 14.91
CA SER A 26 20.72 -9.63 16.22
C SER A 26 19.34 -9.21 16.66
N VAL A 27 18.70 -9.97 17.54
CA VAL A 27 17.37 -9.67 18.06
C VAL A 27 17.30 -8.26 18.65
N ASP A 28 18.32 -7.87 19.42
CA ASP A 28 18.37 -6.55 20.05
C ASP A 28 18.50 -5.43 19.01
N LYS A 29 19.37 -5.60 18.00
CA LYS A 29 19.52 -4.65 16.90
C LYS A 29 18.21 -4.52 16.09
N PHE A 30 17.55 -5.66 15.83
CA PHE A 30 16.27 -5.67 15.15
C PHE A 30 15.25 -4.81 15.89
N PHE A 31 15.03 -5.04 17.18
CA PHE A 31 14.03 -4.28 17.95
C PHE A 31 14.38 -2.80 18.07
N ALA A 32 15.65 -2.46 18.26
CA ALA A 32 16.08 -1.07 18.33
C ALA A 32 15.83 -0.34 16.98
N THR A 33 16.19 -0.97 15.86
CA THR A 33 15.97 -0.42 14.53
C THR A 33 14.47 -0.33 14.21
N TYR A 34 13.70 -1.36 14.57
CA TYR A 34 12.25 -1.38 14.35
C TYR A 34 11.54 -0.23 15.08
N GLN A 35 11.86 0.00 16.36
CA GLN A 35 11.27 1.09 17.12
C GLN A 35 11.59 2.46 16.51
N GLY A 36 12.85 2.69 16.13
CA GLY A 36 13.25 3.95 15.50
C GLY A 36 12.62 4.19 14.13
N THR A 37 12.45 3.13 13.33
CA THR A 37 11.77 3.23 12.03
C THR A 37 10.26 3.38 12.18
N LEU A 38 9.65 2.77 13.20
CA LEU A 38 8.23 2.93 13.51
C LEU A 38 7.90 4.38 13.88
N GLU A 39 8.69 5.01 14.75
CA GLU A 39 8.55 6.43 15.09
C GLU A 39 8.62 7.33 13.84
N LYS A 40 9.62 7.10 12.99
CA LYS A 40 9.75 7.84 11.71
C LYS A 40 8.54 7.64 10.82
N ALA A 41 8.04 6.41 10.69
CA ALA A 41 6.85 6.10 9.90
C ALA A 41 5.59 6.81 10.43
N GLN A 42 5.40 6.83 11.76
CA GLN A 42 4.30 7.55 12.39
C GLN A 42 4.38 9.05 12.14
N ASN A 43 5.57 9.64 12.20
CA ASN A 43 5.78 11.06 11.91
C ASN A 43 5.48 11.38 10.44
N VAL A 44 5.91 10.52 9.50
CA VAL A 44 5.60 10.67 8.07
C VAL A 44 4.10 10.59 7.82
N LEU A 45 3.41 9.60 8.41
CA LEU A 45 1.96 9.45 8.28
C LEU A 45 1.22 10.65 8.87
N SER A 46 1.64 11.13 10.05
CA SER A 46 1.06 12.34 10.66
C SER A 46 1.21 13.56 9.76
N ALA A 47 2.40 13.76 9.19
CA ALA A 47 2.65 14.88 8.29
C ALA A 47 1.82 14.79 7.00
N LEU A 48 1.67 13.58 6.45
CA LEU A 48 0.83 13.34 5.27
C LEU A 48 -0.65 13.65 5.54
N LEU A 49 -1.17 13.24 6.71
CA LEU A 49 -2.56 13.47 7.07
C LEU A 49 -2.88 14.92 7.42
N GLN A 50 -1.89 15.70 7.86
CA GLN A 50 -2.02 17.14 8.12
C GLN A 50 -1.86 17.99 6.86
N GLY A 51 -1.25 17.43 5.82
CA GLY A 51 -1.07 18.11 4.55
C GLY A 51 -2.31 18.10 3.66
N PRO A 52 -2.33 18.91 2.59
CA PRO A 52 -3.41 18.90 1.63
C PRO A 52 -3.43 17.55 0.90
N LEU A 53 -4.56 16.83 0.98
CA LEU A 53 -4.74 15.60 0.23
C LEU A 53 -4.83 15.92 -1.26
N ARG A 54 -3.97 15.27 -2.04
CA ARG A 54 -4.05 15.37 -3.50
C ARG A 54 -5.23 14.57 -4.02
N PRO A 55 -5.96 15.07 -5.02
CA PRO A 55 -7.02 14.29 -5.65
C PRO A 55 -6.44 13.02 -6.25
N THR A 56 -7.19 11.94 -6.19
CA THR A 56 -6.85 10.69 -6.85
C THR A 56 -6.72 10.91 -8.36
N SER A 57 -5.65 10.44 -8.96
CA SER A 57 -5.42 10.57 -10.41
C SER A 57 -6.49 9.81 -11.22
N ASP A 58 -6.75 10.28 -12.42
CA ASP A 58 -7.75 9.66 -13.32
C ASP A 58 -7.39 8.21 -13.65
N ASN A 59 -6.12 7.88 -13.79
CA ASN A 59 -5.66 6.51 -14.00
C ASN A 59 -6.11 5.55 -12.90
N ILE A 60 -6.17 6.02 -11.65
CA ILE A 60 -6.64 5.21 -10.52
C ILE A 60 -8.17 5.15 -10.51
N ARG A 61 -8.84 6.27 -10.79
CA ARG A 61 -10.31 6.33 -10.83
C ARG A 61 -10.91 5.45 -11.91
N HIS A 62 -10.19 5.25 -13.00
CA HIS A 62 -10.60 4.45 -14.15
C HIS A 62 -9.81 3.13 -14.28
N ALA A 63 -9.17 2.69 -13.18
CA ALA A 63 -8.30 1.50 -13.19
C ALA A 63 -9.03 0.20 -13.57
N LEU A 64 -10.35 0.13 -13.39
CA LEU A 64 -11.19 -1.01 -13.79
C LEU A 64 -11.84 -0.83 -15.16
N GLU A 65 -11.58 0.26 -15.85
CA GLU A 65 -12.05 0.47 -17.20
C GLU A 65 -11.44 -0.56 -18.15
N GLY A 66 -12.27 -1.36 -18.81
CA GLY A 66 -11.81 -2.49 -19.62
C GLY A 66 -11.35 -3.74 -18.87
N ALA A 67 -11.37 -3.76 -17.53
CA ALA A 67 -11.02 -4.94 -16.74
C ALA A 67 -12.10 -6.03 -16.74
N VAL A 68 -13.34 -5.67 -17.04
CA VAL A 68 -14.48 -6.59 -17.17
C VAL A 68 -14.92 -6.61 -18.63
N LEU A 69 -14.70 -7.75 -19.29
CA LEU A 69 -15.02 -7.96 -20.70
C LEU A 69 -16.43 -8.53 -20.90
N THR A 70 -17.04 -9.06 -19.84
CA THR A 70 -18.39 -9.61 -19.88
C THR A 70 -19.40 -8.49 -20.01
N PRO A 71 -20.31 -8.52 -21.00
CA PRO A 71 -21.37 -7.54 -21.11
C PRO A 71 -22.26 -7.52 -19.86
N ASP A 72 -22.74 -6.36 -19.47
CA ASP A 72 -23.55 -6.20 -18.25
C ASP A 72 -24.84 -7.05 -18.27
N GLU A 73 -25.41 -7.32 -19.46
CA GLU A 73 -26.59 -8.15 -19.63
C GLU A 73 -26.32 -9.64 -19.35
N ALA A 74 -25.06 -10.07 -19.45
CA ALA A 74 -24.66 -11.45 -19.18
C ALA A 74 -24.27 -11.68 -17.70
N LEU A 75 -24.22 -10.61 -16.91
CA LEU A 75 -23.91 -10.68 -15.48
C LEU A 75 -25.16 -10.97 -14.66
N THR A 76 -25.01 -11.82 -13.63
CA THR A 76 -26.06 -12.01 -12.65
C THR A 76 -26.28 -10.74 -11.82
N PRO A 77 -27.47 -10.54 -11.19
CA PRO A 77 -27.72 -9.40 -10.32
C PRO A 77 -26.70 -9.28 -9.15
N GLU A 78 -26.23 -10.41 -8.64
CA GLU A 78 -25.21 -10.44 -7.60
C GLU A 78 -23.87 -9.93 -8.10
N GLN A 79 -23.44 -10.37 -9.28
CA GLN A 79 -22.20 -9.90 -9.93
C GLN A 79 -22.27 -8.41 -10.26
N GLN A 80 -23.40 -7.92 -10.76
CA GLN A 80 -23.61 -6.49 -11.02
C GLN A 80 -23.50 -5.65 -9.74
N ASN A 81 -24.05 -6.14 -8.64
CA ASN A 81 -23.96 -5.48 -7.35
C ASN A 81 -22.50 -5.38 -6.85
N TRP A 82 -21.74 -6.46 -6.95
CA TRP A 82 -20.32 -6.47 -6.58
C TRP A 82 -19.49 -5.53 -7.44
N LEU A 83 -19.70 -5.54 -8.75
CA LEU A 83 -19.01 -4.62 -9.65
C LEU A 83 -19.36 -3.16 -9.38
N GLY A 84 -20.61 -2.88 -9.01
CA GLY A 84 -21.05 -1.54 -8.60
C GLY A 84 -20.29 -1.02 -7.37
N VAL A 85 -19.95 -1.90 -6.43
CA VAL A 85 -19.12 -1.53 -5.26
C VAL A 85 -17.67 -1.29 -5.65
N LEU A 86 -17.11 -2.11 -6.54
CA LEU A 86 -15.71 -2.01 -6.96
C LEU A 86 -15.43 -0.81 -7.88
N ARG A 87 -16.43 -0.37 -8.65
CA ARG A 87 -16.34 0.75 -9.60
C ARG A 87 -16.67 2.12 -9.01
N ARG A 88 -16.91 2.17 -7.72
CA ARG A 88 -17.21 3.43 -7.01
C ARG A 88 -15.99 4.31 -6.82
#